data_52b0721b79f9a7fba236df7dbeecb49d
#
_entry.id   52b0721b79f9a7fba236df7dbeecb49d
#
_cell.length_a   1.000
_cell.length_b   1.000
_cell.length_c   1.000
_cell.angle_alpha   90.00
_cell.angle_beta   90.00
_cell.angle_gamma   90.00
#
_symmetry.space_group_name_H-M   'P 1'
#
loop_
_entity.id
_entity.type
_entity.pdbx_description
1 polymer ?
#
loop_
_entity_poly.entity_id
_entity_poly.type
_entity_poly.pdbx_seq_one_letter_code
_entity_poly.pdbx_strand_id
1 'polypeptide(L)'
;TKGLQDQYVKDDPEIYSLKGKANYRCPFPGVISYGTPGCMKLTHSGGCVPHAKCPYVKTRVHFMEKAELRLTNTSFQINAPLALIGAEKSRVDLTVIDECHEIDDRLIDAASLIIKKEDLEKFHVPCNGIDGKILDFINTFQEFGKGQNFHLNSDIREDCETVLSSLADEILRLKELGKTDASSAILAEDLKSIQDGIYDFLTGNGEWILEDWTMGSLLHLVPVYAYQVVDRALYHKCDQFIHMSATICGFDGYMRTMGIDPKDAAILDAP
;
A
#
# COMPACT_ATOMS: atom_id res chain seq x y z
N THR A 1 2.67 18.14 3.56
CA THR A 1 3.95 18.31 2.85
C THR A 1 5.12 18.15 3.80
N LYS A 2 6.33 17.87 3.26
CA LYS A 2 7.55 17.66 4.04
C LYS A 2 7.90 18.87 4.94
N GLY A 3 7.70 20.10 4.44
CA GLY A 3 7.94 21.33 5.20
C GLY A 3 6.98 21.48 6.39
N LEU A 4 5.73 21.07 6.24
CA LEU A 4 4.75 21.09 7.32
C LEU A 4 5.12 20.11 8.44
N GLN A 5 5.58 18.88 8.10
CA GLN A 5 6.08 17.94 9.11
C GLN A 5 7.26 18.51 9.91
N ASP A 6 8.19 19.19 9.24
CA ASP A 6 9.35 19.82 9.91
C ASP A 6 8.91 20.98 10.83
N GLN A 7 7.85 21.70 10.45
CA GLN A 7 7.28 22.77 11.27
C GLN A 7 6.64 22.19 12.55
N TYR A 8 5.78 21.18 12.43
CA TYR A 8 5.14 20.56 13.61
C TYR A 8 6.16 20.03 14.61
N VAL A 9 7.20 19.33 14.14
CA VAL A 9 8.27 18.82 15.03
C VAL A 9 9.08 19.94 15.67
N LYS A 10 9.20 21.10 15.00
CA LYS A 10 9.88 22.27 15.56
C LYS A 10 9.05 22.95 16.64
N ASP A 11 7.73 23.01 16.42
CA ASP A 11 6.80 23.69 17.32
C ASP A 11 6.49 22.84 18.57
N ASP A 12 6.50 21.51 18.41
CA ASP A 12 6.32 20.57 19.52
C ASP A 12 7.35 19.41 19.44
N PRO A 13 8.35 19.41 20.33
CA PRO A 13 9.41 18.40 20.35
C PRO A 13 8.96 17.01 20.82
N GLU A 14 7.75 16.86 21.37
CA GLU A 14 7.17 15.55 21.73
C GLU A 14 6.66 14.81 20.48
N ILE A 15 6.43 15.52 19.38
CA ILE A 15 6.03 14.93 18.10
C ILE A 15 7.19 14.20 17.46
N TYR A 16 7.01 12.90 17.26
CA TYR A 16 7.96 12.07 16.54
C TYR A 16 7.54 11.84 15.08
N SER A 17 8.34 12.30 14.13
CA SER A 17 8.01 12.27 12.70
C SER A 17 8.67 11.11 11.98
N LEU A 18 7.87 10.33 11.23
CA LEU A 18 8.32 9.35 10.27
C LEU A 18 8.06 9.83 8.86
N LYS A 19 9.12 10.11 8.12
CA LYS A 19 9.07 10.54 6.71
C LYS A 19 9.13 9.34 5.76
N GLY A 20 8.80 9.57 4.50
CA GLY A 20 8.93 8.55 3.46
C GLY A 20 10.37 8.02 3.33
N LYS A 21 10.52 6.78 2.90
CA LYS A 21 11.79 6.03 2.82
C LYS A 21 12.93 6.80 2.14
N ALA A 22 12.64 7.56 1.09
CA ALA A 22 13.61 8.35 0.33
C ALA A 22 14.29 9.47 1.15
N ASN A 23 13.73 9.84 2.31
CA ASN A 23 14.32 10.87 3.17
C ASN A 23 15.42 10.34 4.09
N TYR A 24 15.64 9.04 4.13
CA TYR A 24 16.63 8.40 4.98
C TYR A 24 17.80 7.89 4.13
N ARG A 25 18.89 8.64 4.16
CA ARG A 25 20.09 8.30 3.39
C ARG A 25 20.72 7.03 3.95
N CYS A 26 20.97 6.07 3.08
CA CYS A 26 21.72 4.88 3.46
C CYS A 26 23.20 5.23 3.74
N PRO A 27 23.81 4.72 4.83
CA PRO A 27 25.22 4.96 5.10
C PRO A 27 26.15 4.19 4.15
N PHE A 28 25.65 3.24 3.36
CA PHE A 28 26.46 2.49 2.41
C PHE A 28 26.68 3.23 1.10
N PRO A 29 27.92 3.24 0.58
CA PRO A 29 28.22 3.80 -0.73
C PRO A 29 27.39 3.12 -1.83
N GLY A 30 26.84 3.90 -2.77
CA GLY A 30 26.07 3.39 -3.90
C GLY A 30 24.61 3.04 -3.59
N VAL A 31 24.18 3.12 -2.34
CA VAL A 31 22.77 2.94 -1.96
C VAL A 31 22.16 4.28 -1.61
N ILE A 32 21.12 4.65 -2.36
CA ILE A 32 20.48 5.96 -2.22
C ILE A 32 19.64 6.03 -0.94
N SER A 33 18.71 5.07 -0.75
CA SER A 33 17.79 5.06 0.38
C SER A 33 17.29 3.65 0.70
N TYR A 34 16.56 3.51 1.81
CA TYR A 34 15.91 2.25 2.21
C TYR A 34 14.91 1.77 1.14
N GLY A 35 14.90 0.45 0.90
CA GLY A 35 13.97 -0.19 -0.04
C GLY A 35 14.31 -0.01 -1.52
N THR A 36 15.42 0.67 -1.86
CA THR A 36 15.92 0.69 -3.25
C THR A 36 16.52 -0.67 -3.63
N PRO A 37 16.60 -1.01 -4.94
CA PRO A 37 17.23 -2.26 -5.37
C PRO A 37 18.64 -2.48 -4.80
N GLY A 38 19.42 -1.41 -4.65
CA GLY A 38 20.75 -1.48 -4.01
C GLY A 38 20.67 -1.84 -2.53
N CYS A 39 19.70 -1.30 -1.79
CA CYS A 39 19.43 -1.64 -0.40
C CYS A 39 19.02 -3.12 -0.27
N MET A 40 18.11 -3.58 -1.11
CA MET A 40 17.62 -4.97 -1.11
C MET A 40 18.76 -5.95 -1.39
N LYS A 41 19.59 -5.70 -2.40
CA LYS A 41 20.77 -6.50 -2.72
C LYS A 41 21.73 -6.60 -1.54
N LEU A 42 22.03 -5.48 -0.86
CA LEU A 42 22.91 -5.47 0.33
C LEU A 42 22.30 -6.27 1.48
N THR A 43 21.01 -6.18 1.72
CA THR A 43 20.33 -6.91 2.79
C THR A 43 20.43 -8.41 2.56
N HIS A 44 20.13 -8.86 1.35
CA HIS A 44 20.14 -10.29 0.99
C HIS A 44 21.56 -10.88 0.91
N SER A 45 22.57 -10.10 0.52
CA SER A 45 23.98 -10.53 0.52
C SER A 45 24.62 -10.56 1.91
N GLY A 46 23.88 -10.21 2.97
CA GLY A 46 24.43 -10.09 4.32
C GLY A 46 25.37 -8.90 4.51
N GLY A 47 25.55 -8.06 3.50
CA GLY A 47 26.41 -6.88 3.54
C GLY A 47 25.79 -5.66 4.22
N CYS A 48 24.49 -5.72 4.52
CA CYS A 48 23.81 -4.62 5.20
C CYS A 48 24.20 -4.58 6.68
N VAL A 49 24.37 -3.38 7.23
CA VAL A 49 24.48 -3.20 8.70
C VAL A 49 23.27 -3.80 9.40
N PRO A 50 23.46 -4.27 10.65
CA PRO A 50 22.34 -4.65 11.50
C PRO A 50 21.25 -3.59 11.43
N HIS A 51 20.00 -4.00 11.35
CA HIS A 51 18.81 -3.13 11.23
C HIS A 51 18.84 -1.98 12.26
N ALA A 52 19.43 -2.21 13.45
CA ALA A 52 19.61 -1.20 14.49
C ALA A 52 20.46 0.02 14.07
N LYS A 53 21.29 -0.09 13.02
CA LYS A 53 22.11 1.02 12.50
C LYS A 53 21.49 1.69 11.25
N CYS A 54 20.46 1.10 10.64
CA CYS A 54 19.77 1.71 9.51
C CYS A 54 18.97 2.92 9.99
N PRO A 55 19.19 4.15 9.46
CA PRO A 55 18.47 5.34 9.91
C PRO A 55 16.95 5.21 9.78
N TYR A 56 16.47 4.68 8.64
CA TYR A 56 15.04 4.46 8.44
C TYR A 56 14.46 3.45 9.42
N VAL A 57 15.08 2.28 9.56
CA VAL A 57 14.59 1.21 10.46
C VAL A 57 14.60 1.67 11.91
N LYS A 58 15.67 2.34 12.34
CA LYS A 58 15.78 2.92 13.69
C LYS A 58 14.64 3.91 13.96
N THR A 59 14.41 4.83 13.02
CA THR A 59 13.33 5.83 13.14
C THR A 59 11.97 5.16 13.16
N ARG A 60 11.73 4.19 12.27
CA ARG A 60 10.46 3.45 12.21
C ARG A 60 10.18 2.67 13.49
N VAL A 61 11.15 1.95 14.04
CA VAL A 61 10.99 1.20 15.30
C VAL A 61 10.66 2.16 16.44
N HIS A 62 11.36 3.28 16.55
CA HIS A 62 11.06 4.27 17.58
C HIS A 62 9.65 4.86 17.42
N PHE A 63 9.28 5.22 16.18
CA PHE A 63 7.96 5.73 15.83
C PHE A 63 6.85 4.75 16.22
N MET A 64 7.03 3.46 15.96
CA MET A 64 6.00 2.43 16.20
C MET A 64 5.91 2.01 17.68
N GLU A 65 7.03 1.96 18.39
CA GLU A 65 7.09 1.32 19.71
C GLU A 65 7.15 2.32 20.88
N LYS A 66 7.62 3.54 20.65
CA LYS A 66 7.96 4.48 21.73
C LYS A 66 7.32 5.85 21.62
N ALA A 67 6.99 6.30 20.42
CA ALA A 67 6.43 7.62 20.25
C ALA A 67 4.96 7.65 20.67
N GLU A 68 4.61 8.57 21.54
CA GLU A 68 3.23 8.84 21.96
C GLU A 68 2.52 9.73 20.91
N LEU A 69 3.17 10.80 20.50
CA LEU A 69 2.69 11.66 19.42
C LEU A 69 3.41 11.32 18.11
N ARG A 70 2.65 10.87 17.13
CA ARG A 70 3.17 10.35 15.86
C ARG A 70 2.72 11.21 14.69
N LEU A 71 3.68 11.67 13.89
CA LEU A 71 3.42 12.43 12.67
C LEU A 71 3.97 11.67 11.45
N THR A 72 3.11 11.37 10.49
CA THR A 72 3.52 10.70 9.26
C THR A 72 2.75 11.25 8.05
N ASN A 73 3.09 10.80 6.86
CA ASN A 73 2.31 11.12 5.67
C ASN A 73 1.21 10.08 5.41
N THR A 74 0.18 10.49 4.70
CA THR A 74 -0.98 9.67 4.34
C THR A 74 -0.58 8.38 3.62
N SER A 75 0.38 8.45 2.69
CA SER A 75 0.87 7.26 1.98
C SER A 75 1.48 6.22 2.91
N PHE A 76 2.19 6.61 3.97
CA PHE A 76 2.67 5.66 4.96
C PHE A 76 1.52 5.05 5.74
N GLN A 77 0.56 5.86 6.15
CA GLN A 77 -0.60 5.39 6.92
C GLN A 77 -1.43 4.36 6.13
N ILE A 78 -1.67 4.62 4.86
CA ILE A 78 -2.44 3.73 3.98
C ILE A 78 -1.66 2.45 3.69
N ASN A 79 -0.40 2.56 3.26
CA ASN A 79 0.40 1.45 2.73
C ASN A 79 1.22 0.69 3.79
N ALA A 80 1.22 1.14 5.06
CA ALA A 80 1.96 0.41 6.07
C ALA A 80 1.27 -0.92 6.37
N PRO A 81 1.99 -2.06 6.29
CA PRO A 81 1.39 -3.37 6.54
C PRO A 81 0.68 -3.42 7.90
N LEU A 82 -0.50 -4.01 7.95
CA LEU A 82 -1.25 -4.23 9.19
C LEU A 82 -0.40 -4.92 10.27
N ALA A 83 0.48 -5.85 9.87
CA ALA A 83 1.42 -6.50 10.77
C ALA A 83 2.40 -5.53 11.47
N LEU A 84 2.64 -4.34 10.90
CA LEU A 84 3.45 -3.31 11.52
C LEU A 84 2.65 -2.37 12.42
N ILE A 85 1.36 -2.21 12.15
CA ILE A 85 0.47 -1.27 12.85
C ILE A 85 -0.51 -2.02 13.76
N GLY A 86 -0.83 -3.27 13.44
CA GLY A 86 -1.81 -4.11 14.15
C GLY A 86 -1.25 -4.92 15.32
N ALA A 87 0.05 -4.82 15.64
CA ALA A 87 0.53 -5.28 16.94
C ALA A 87 -0.10 -4.38 18.02
N GLU A 88 -0.64 -4.97 19.10
CA GLU A 88 -1.28 -4.23 20.22
C GLU A 88 -0.48 -3.01 20.69
N LYS A 89 0.85 -3.08 20.59
CA LYS A 89 1.77 -1.99 20.97
C LYS A 89 1.85 -0.82 19.97
N SER A 90 1.31 -0.95 18.78
CA SER A 90 1.40 0.08 17.73
C SER A 90 0.05 0.72 17.40
N ARG A 91 -1.04 0.20 17.96
CA ARG A 91 -2.37 0.81 17.83
C ARG A 91 -2.36 2.19 18.48
N VAL A 92 -3.01 3.14 17.83
CA VAL A 92 -3.16 4.51 18.34
C VAL A 92 -4.62 4.74 18.71
N ASP A 93 -4.86 5.51 19.77
CA ASP A 93 -6.21 5.79 20.24
C ASP A 93 -6.93 6.77 19.33
N LEU A 94 -6.20 7.74 18.78
CA LEU A 94 -6.73 8.80 17.93
C LEU A 94 -5.82 9.07 16.74
N THR A 95 -6.40 9.14 15.55
CA THR A 95 -5.72 9.59 14.32
C THR A 95 -6.39 10.87 13.83
N VAL A 96 -5.57 11.90 13.63
CA VAL A 96 -6.00 13.15 12.99
C VAL A 96 -5.52 13.14 11.55
N ILE A 97 -6.45 13.32 10.61
CA ILE A 97 -6.18 13.37 9.18
C ILE A 97 -6.42 14.79 8.71
N ASP A 98 -5.32 15.47 8.40
CA ASP A 98 -5.34 16.80 7.81
C ASP A 98 -5.49 16.69 6.29
N GLU A 99 -6.13 17.67 5.67
CA GLU A 99 -6.47 17.70 4.25
C GLU A 99 -7.22 16.42 3.81
N CYS A 100 -8.17 16.00 4.62
CA CYS A 100 -8.87 14.73 4.42
C CYS A 100 -9.67 14.64 3.12
N HIS A 101 -9.90 15.76 2.44
CA HIS A 101 -10.54 15.81 1.12
C HIS A 101 -9.74 15.12 0.00
N GLU A 102 -8.43 14.85 0.24
CA GLU A 102 -7.59 14.10 -0.71
C GLU A 102 -7.48 12.61 -0.38
N ILE A 103 -8.07 12.15 0.72
CA ILE A 103 -7.78 10.80 1.23
C ILE A 103 -8.49 9.72 0.42
N ASP A 104 -9.67 9.99 -0.12
CA ASP A 104 -10.43 9.08 -0.96
C ASP A 104 -9.66 8.73 -2.24
N ASP A 105 -9.16 9.72 -2.97
CA ASP A 105 -8.32 9.51 -4.16
C ASP A 105 -7.08 8.67 -3.82
N ARG A 106 -6.42 8.96 -2.69
CA ARG A 106 -5.23 8.21 -2.25
C ARG A 106 -5.53 6.77 -1.84
N LEU A 107 -6.70 6.52 -1.29
CA LEU A 107 -7.17 5.17 -0.96
C LEU A 107 -7.47 4.38 -2.24
N ILE A 108 -8.15 5.00 -3.20
CA ILE A 108 -8.45 4.43 -4.50
C ILE A 108 -7.15 4.08 -5.23
N ASP A 109 -6.22 5.02 -5.33
CA ASP A 109 -4.92 4.80 -5.97
C ASP A 109 -4.14 3.64 -5.31
N ALA A 110 -4.13 3.61 -3.97
CA ALA A 110 -3.39 2.59 -3.22
C ALA A 110 -4.00 1.18 -3.33
N ALA A 111 -5.30 1.10 -3.58
CA ALA A 111 -6.03 -0.15 -3.73
C ALA A 111 -6.15 -0.62 -5.19
N SER A 112 -5.78 0.23 -6.15
CA SER A 112 -5.81 -0.09 -7.57
C SER A 112 -4.81 -1.21 -7.89
N LEU A 113 -5.25 -2.21 -8.65
CA LEU A 113 -4.39 -3.27 -9.15
C LEU A 113 -3.84 -2.89 -10.52
N ILE A 114 -2.54 -2.66 -10.61
CA ILE A 114 -1.85 -2.35 -11.86
C ILE A 114 -0.85 -3.46 -12.17
N ILE A 115 -1.00 -4.11 -13.33
CA ILE A 115 -0.02 -5.06 -13.86
C ILE A 115 0.55 -4.50 -15.16
N LYS A 116 1.86 -4.33 -15.24
CA LYS A 116 2.55 -3.75 -16.38
C LYS A 116 3.21 -4.83 -17.24
N LYS A 117 3.37 -4.54 -18.52
CA LYS A 117 4.11 -5.40 -19.46
C LYS A 117 5.53 -5.67 -18.96
N GLU A 118 6.20 -4.66 -18.43
CA GLU A 118 7.55 -4.75 -17.87
C GLU A 118 7.65 -5.76 -16.72
N ASP A 119 6.57 -5.94 -15.96
CA ASP A 119 6.54 -6.90 -14.85
C ASP A 119 6.50 -8.33 -15.39
N LEU A 120 5.68 -8.61 -16.41
CA LEU A 120 5.66 -9.92 -17.04
C LEU A 120 6.99 -10.28 -17.71
N GLU A 121 7.64 -9.32 -18.37
CA GLU A 121 8.95 -9.50 -18.98
C GLU A 121 10.03 -9.87 -17.95
N LYS A 122 9.97 -9.32 -16.73
CA LYS A 122 10.88 -9.71 -15.63
C LYS A 122 10.69 -11.16 -15.19
N PHE A 123 9.45 -11.67 -15.24
CA PHE A 123 9.09 -12.99 -14.71
C PHE A 123 9.26 -14.13 -15.73
N HIS A 124 9.32 -13.81 -17.00
CA HIS A 124 9.26 -14.79 -18.11
C HIS A 124 10.26 -15.96 -17.99
N VAL A 125 11.51 -15.69 -17.68
CA VAL A 125 12.53 -16.75 -17.59
C VAL A 125 12.71 -17.29 -16.17
N PRO A 126 12.85 -16.41 -15.12
CA PRO A 126 13.22 -16.87 -13.80
C PRO A 126 12.06 -17.48 -12.99
N CYS A 127 10.80 -17.30 -13.41
CA CYS A 127 9.63 -17.58 -12.61
C CYS A 127 8.72 -18.70 -13.14
N ASN A 128 9.28 -19.75 -13.70
CA ASN A 128 8.60 -21.04 -14.04
C ASN A 128 7.23 -20.87 -14.75
N GLY A 129 7.09 -19.89 -15.66
CA GLY A 129 5.86 -19.67 -16.42
C GLY A 129 4.73 -18.98 -15.63
N ILE A 130 5.04 -18.33 -14.52
CA ILE A 130 4.05 -17.54 -13.76
C ILE A 130 3.51 -16.37 -14.58
N ASP A 131 4.33 -15.82 -15.48
CA ASP A 131 3.93 -14.78 -16.45
C ASP A 131 2.75 -15.23 -17.32
N GLY A 132 2.74 -16.49 -17.78
CA GLY A 132 1.61 -17.07 -18.51
C GLY A 132 0.33 -17.10 -17.68
N LYS A 133 0.42 -17.51 -16.41
CA LYS A 133 -0.74 -17.55 -15.50
C LYS A 133 -1.28 -16.15 -15.15
N ILE A 134 -0.38 -15.18 -15.01
CA ILE A 134 -0.79 -13.78 -14.83
C ILE A 134 -1.45 -13.27 -16.12
N LEU A 135 -0.94 -13.65 -17.29
CA LEU A 135 -1.55 -13.27 -18.56
C LEU A 135 -2.94 -13.88 -18.74
N ASP A 136 -3.13 -15.17 -18.36
CA ASP A 136 -4.44 -15.82 -18.38
C ASP A 136 -5.43 -15.06 -17.48
N PHE A 137 -5.02 -14.69 -16.28
CA PHE A 137 -5.81 -13.84 -15.39
C PHE A 137 -6.15 -12.48 -16.02
N ILE A 138 -5.21 -11.80 -16.68
CA ILE A 138 -5.47 -10.54 -17.38
C ILE A 138 -6.51 -10.73 -18.47
N ASN A 139 -6.44 -11.86 -19.21
CA ASN A 139 -7.36 -12.16 -20.31
C ASN A 139 -8.81 -12.32 -19.84
N THR A 140 -9.05 -12.71 -18.58
CA THR A 140 -10.41 -12.75 -17.98
C THR A 140 -11.13 -11.40 -18.11
N PHE A 141 -10.38 -10.30 -18.10
CA PHE A 141 -10.93 -8.95 -18.17
C PHE A 141 -11.12 -8.40 -19.59
N GLN A 142 -10.70 -9.14 -20.64
CA GLN A 142 -10.81 -8.66 -22.03
C GLN A 142 -12.26 -8.46 -22.51
N GLU A 143 -13.21 -9.18 -21.90
CA GLU A 143 -14.62 -9.06 -22.24
C GLU A 143 -15.30 -7.84 -21.63
N PHE A 144 -14.68 -7.22 -20.64
CA PHE A 144 -15.21 -6.04 -20.00
C PHE A 144 -14.88 -4.78 -20.82
N GLY A 145 -15.87 -3.94 -21.00
CA GLY A 145 -15.68 -2.64 -21.65
C GLY A 145 -14.86 -1.70 -20.76
N LYS A 146 -13.84 -1.07 -21.34
CA LYS A 146 -13.03 -0.05 -20.63
C LYS A 146 -13.93 1.09 -20.15
N GLY A 147 -13.70 1.52 -18.90
CA GLY A 147 -14.49 2.56 -18.25
C GLY A 147 -15.88 2.12 -17.80
N GLN A 148 -16.23 0.84 -17.95
CA GLN A 148 -17.48 0.29 -17.44
C GLN A 148 -17.29 -0.29 -16.04
N ASN A 149 -18.27 -0.08 -15.19
CA ASN A 149 -18.30 -0.68 -13.86
C ASN A 149 -18.64 -2.18 -13.99
N PHE A 150 -17.98 -2.98 -13.16
CA PHE A 150 -18.30 -4.39 -13.02
C PHE A 150 -18.19 -4.84 -11.55
N HIS A 151 -18.84 -5.96 -11.24
CA HIS A 151 -18.75 -6.61 -9.94
C HIS A 151 -18.01 -7.93 -10.06
N LEU A 152 -17.33 -8.34 -9.00
CA LEU A 152 -16.77 -9.67 -8.91
C LEU A 152 -17.88 -10.73 -8.99
N ASN A 153 -17.85 -11.53 -10.04
CA ASN A 153 -18.67 -12.73 -10.20
C ASN A 153 -17.92 -13.99 -9.76
N SER A 154 -18.58 -15.17 -9.83
CA SER A 154 -17.97 -16.47 -9.47
C SER A 154 -16.74 -16.79 -10.28
N ASP A 155 -16.78 -16.53 -11.58
CA ASP A 155 -15.73 -16.92 -12.53
C ASP A 155 -14.47 -16.09 -12.30
N ILE A 156 -14.62 -14.75 -12.14
CA ILE A 156 -13.50 -13.87 -11.77
C ILE A 156 -12.89 -14.29 -10.42
N ARG A 157 -13.72 -14.70 -9.46
CA ARG A 157 -13.23 -15.16 -8.14
C ARG A 157 -12.40 -16.44 -8.28
N GLU A 158 -12.84 -17.42 -9.06
CA GLU A 158 -12.12 -18.65 -9.30
C GLU A 158 -10.78 -18.40 -9.99
N ASP A 159 -10.75 -17.49 -10.98
CA ASP A 159 -9.52 -17.08 -11.65
C ASP A 159 -8.56 -16.37 -10.69
N CYS A 160 -9.07 -15.48 -9.83
CA CYS A 160 -8.27 -14.85 -8.78
C CYS A 160 -7.64 -15.88 -7.83
N GLU A 161 -8.43 -16.83 -7.32
CA GLU A 161 -7.95 -17.86 -6.40
C GLU A 161 -6.90 -18.75 -7.06
N THR A 162 -7.08 -19.09 -8.33
CA THR A 162 -6.15 -19.89 -9.12
C THR A 162 -4.81 -19.18 -9.29
N VAL A 163 -4.82 -17.91 -9.68
CA VAL A 163 -3.58 -17.15 -9.85
C VAL A 163 -2.91 -16.86 -8.51
N LEU A 164 -3.68 -16.57 -7.46
CA LEU A 164 -3.16 -16.34 -6.10
C LEU A 164 -2.42 -17.58 -5.56
N SER A 165 -2.98 -18.77 -5.76
CA SER A 165 -2.32 -20.03 -5.36
C SER A 165 -0.99 -20.20 -6.12
N SER A 166 -0.99 -19.96 -7.42
CA SER A 166 0.21 -20.07 -8.24
C SER A 166 1.29 -19.06 -7.87
N LEU A 167 0.89 -17.83 -7.55
CA LEU A 167 1.80 -16.79 -7.06
C LEU A 167 2.39 -17.17 -5.70
N ALA A 168 1.59 -17.73 -4.79
CA ALA A 168 2.05 -18.14 -3.47
C ALA A 168 3.15 -19.20 -3.57
N ASP A 169 2.96 -20.22 -4.40
CA ASP A 169 3.94 -21.28 -4.62
C ASP A 169 5.25 -20.73 -5.21
N GLU A 170 5.15 -19.85 -6.19
CA GLU A 170 6.33 -19.27 -6.84
C GLU A 170 7.08 -18.29 -5.92
N ILE A 171 6.36 -17.49 -5.16
CA ILE A 171 6.96 -16.61 -4.14
C ILE A 171 7.72 -17.43 -3.10
N LEU A 172 7.15 -18.56 -2.65
CA LEU A 172 7.82 -19.43 -1.69
C LEU A 172 9.10 -20.01 -2.29
N ARG A 173 9.07 -20.50 -3.52
CA ARG A 173 10.24 -21.02 -4.25
C ARG A 173 11.32 -19.94 -4.38
N LEU A 174 10.97 -18.75 -4.79
CA LEU A 174 11.90 -17.62 -4.95
C LEU A 174 12.48 -17.15 -3.62
N LYS A 175 11.72 -17.18 -2.53
CA LYS A 175 12.24 -16.87 -1.19
C LYS A 175 13.27 -17.87 -0.73
N GLU A 176 13.10 -19.15 -1.02
CA GLU A 176 14.13 -20.17 -0.71
C GLU A 176 15.41 -19.94 -1.52
N LEU A 177 15.28 -19.66 -2.82
CA LEU A 177 16.43 -19.30 -3.66
C LEU A 177 17.06 -17.97 -3.23
N GLY A 178 16.25 -17.02 -2.82
CA GLY A 178 16.67 -15.69 -2.37
C GLY A 178 17.56 -15.69 -1.12
N LYS A 179 17.64 -16.82 -0.39
CA LYS A 179 18.62 -16.98 0.70
C LYS A 179 20.07 -16.90 0.20
N THR A 180 20.29 -17.24 -1.06
CA THR A 180 21.61 -17.26 -1.71
C THR A 180 21.73 -16.32 -2.90
N ASP A 181 20.58 -15.93 -3.49
CA ASP A 181 20.52 -15.06 -4.67
C ASP A 181 19.61 -13.85 -4.45
N ALA A 182 20.20 -12.67 -4.40
CA ALA A 182 19.48 -11.41 -4.19
C ALA A 182 18.48 -11.08 -5.31
N SER A 183 18.70 -11.58 -6.53
CA SER A 183 17.77 -11.32 -7.65
C SER A 183 16.46 -12.08 -7.45
N SER A 184 16.53 -13.34 -7.01
CA SER A 184 15.35 -14.14 -6.66
C SER A 184 14.55 -13.50 -5.52
N ALA A 185 15.21 -12.92 -4.53
CA ALA A 185 14.54 -12.23 -3.44
C ALA A 185 13.78 -10.97 -3.93
N ILE A 186 14.35 -10.23 -4.86
CA ILE A 186 13.70 -9.05 -5.46
C ILE A 186 12.47 -9.49 -6.27
N LEU A 187 12.60 -10.54 -7.08
CA LEU A 187 11.47 -11.09 -7.84
C LEU A 187 10.33 -11.59 -6.93
N ALA A 188 10.68 -12.21 -5.79
CA ALA A 188 9.68 -12.62 -4.80
C ALA A 188 8.89 -11.43 -4.23
N GLU A 189 9.54 -10.28 -3.98
CA GLU A 189 8.86 -9.07 -3.52
C GLU A 189 8.00 -8.43 -4.64
N ASP A 190 8.48 -8.42 -5.88
CA ASP A 190 7.70 -7.92 -7.03
C ASP A 190 6.42 -8.78 -7.23
N LEU A 191 6.54 -10.12 -7.22
CA LEU A 191 5.38 -11.03 -7.28
C LEU A 191 4.45 -10.87 -6.07
N LYS A 192 5.01 -10.63 -4.88
CA LYS A 192 4.21 -10.40 -3.67
C LYS A 192 3.35 -9.15 -3.82
N SER A 193 3.86 -8.10 -4.44
CA SER A 193 3.09 -6.87 -4.70
C SER A 193 1.88 -7.14 -5.61
N ILE A 194 2.07 -7.96 -6.66
CA ILE A 194 0.95 -8.37 -7.54
C ILE A 194 -0.04 -9.25 -6.77
N GLN A 195 0.45 -10.22 -5.99
CA GLN A 195 -0.39 -11.08 -5.15
C GLN A 195 -1.26 -10.26 -4.19
N ASP A 196 -0.66 -9.27 -3.51
CA ASP A 196 -1.37 -8.41 -2.56
C ASP A 196 -2.45 -7.59 -3.28
N GLY A 197 -2.15 -7.04 -4.47
CA GLY A 197 -3.12 -6.31 -5.28
C GLY A 197 -4.30 -7.19 -5.74
N ILE A 198 -4.04 -8.44 -6.19
CA ILE A 198 -5.11 -9.38 -6.56
C ILE A 198 -5.93 -9.79 -5.33
N TYR A 199 -5.28 -10.01 -4.19
CA TYR A 199 -5.99 -10.31 -2.95
C TYR A 199 -6.87 -9.14 -2.50
N ASP A 200 -6.39 -7.92 -2.63
CA ASP A 200 -7.12 -6.71 -2.32
C ASP A 200 -8.33 -6.53 -3.24
N PHE A 201 -8.17 -6.82 -4.53
CA PHE A 201 -9.24 -6.85 -5.49
C PHE A 201 -10.29 -7.93 -5.14
N LEU A 202 -9.87 -9.14 -4.82
CA LEU A 202 -10.75 -10.26 -4.48
C LEU A 202 -11.56 -10.01 -3.19
N THR A 203 -10.96 -9.36 -2.20
CA THR A 203 -11.58 -9.09 -0.89
C THR A 203 -12.33 -7.76 -0.84
N GLY A 204 -12.13 -6.88 -1.81
CA GLY A 204 -12.85 -5.63 -1.96
C GLY A 204 -14.32 -5.90 -2.29
N ASN A 205 -15.23 -5.31 -1.49
CA ASN A 205 -16.67 -5.40 -1.75
C ASN A 205 -17.13 -4.16 -2.53
N GLY A 206 -17.62 -4.36 -3.74
CA GLY A 206 -18.21 -3.27 -4.52
C GLY A 206 -17.90 -3.34 -6.00
N GLU A 207 -17.96 -2.17 -6.62
CA GLU A 207 -17.78 -1.99 -8.05
C GLU A 207 -16.34 -1.62 -8.39
N TRP A 208 -15.89 -2.14 -9.51
CA TRP A 208 -14.58 -1.87 -10.07
C TRP A 208 -14.70 -1.35 -11.49
N ILE A 209 -13.69 -0.60 -11.93
CA ILE A 209 -13.57 -0.12 -13.31
C ILE A 209 -12.28 -0.68 -13.91
N LEU A 210 -12.37 -1.14 -15.15
CA LEU A 210 -11.21 -1.44 -15.98
C LEU A 210 -10.74 -0.15 -16.66
N GLU A 211 -9.61 0.39 -16.23
CA GLU A 211 -9.02 1.60 -16.80
C GLU A 211 -7.86 1.32 -17.75
N ASP A 212 -7.59 2.27 -18.65
CA ASP A 212 -6.57 2.16 -19.70
C ASP A 212 -5.49 3.26 -19.63
N TRP A 213 -5.43 3.99 -18.53
CA TRP A 213 -4.72 5.27 -18.48
C TRP A 213 -3.23 5.17 -18.25
N THR A 214 -2.74 4.06 -17.76
CA THR A 214 -1.34 3.92 -17.43
C THR A 214 -0.58 3.40 -18.65
N MET A 215 0.27 4.21 -19.27
CA MET A 215 1.13 3.77 -20.37
C MET A 215 1.89 2.50 -19.99
N GLY A 216 1.71 1.46 -20.80
CA GLY A 216 2.36 0.15 -20.60
C GLY A 216 1.68 -0.75 -19.57
N SER A 217 0.50 -0.39 -19.01
CA SER A 217 -0.30 -1.33 -18.22
C SER A 217 -0.99 -2.33 -19.14
N LEU A 218 -1.00 -3.60 -18.71
CA LEU A 218 -1.78 -4.66 -19.33
C LEU A 218 -3.13 -4.82 -18.61
N LEU A 219 -3.15 -4.51 -17.32
CA LEU A 219 -4.34 -4.51 -16.48
C LEU A 219 -4.27 -3.33 -15.52
N HIS A 220 -5.36 -2.57 -15.42
CA HIS A 220 -5.54 -1.54 -14.42
C HIS A 220 -6.98 -1.60 -13.88
N LEU A 221 -7.15 -2.17 -12.69
CA LEU A 221 -8.44 -2.26 -12.01
C LEU A 221 -8.48 -1.23 -10.88
N VAL A 222 -9.50 -0.40 -10.90
CA VAL A 222 -9.70 0.71 -9.96
C VAL A 222 -11.00 0.51 -9.19
N PRO A 223 -10.99 0.54 -7.85
CA PRO A 223 -12.21 0.53 -7.07
C PRO A 223 -13.00 1.83 -7.31
N VAL A 224 -14.31 1.74 -7.47
CA VAL A 224 -15.16 2.92 -7.74
C VAL A 224 -15.24 3.84 -6.53
N TYR A 225 -15.20 3.26 -5.33
CA TYR A 225 -15.40 4.01 -4.09
C TYR A 225 -14.34 3.68 -3.04
N ALA A 226 -13.87 4.70 -2.33
CA ALA A 226 -12.90 4.56 -1.25
C ALA A 226 -13.43 3.67 -0.10
N TYR A 227 -14.76 3.66 0.17
CA TYR A 227 -15.34 2.84 1.24
C TYR A 227 -15.07 1.34 1.07
N GLN A 228 -14.79 0.88 -0.16
CA GLN A 228 -14.48 -0.53 -0.42
C GLN A 228 -13.18 -1.00 0.25
N VAL A 229 -12.29 -0.06 0.52
CA VAL A 229 -10.93 -0.34 0.99
C VAL A 229 -10.54 0.40 2.26
N VAL A 230 -11.30 1.43 2.64
CA VAL A 230 -10.96 2.33 3.76
C VAL A 230 -10.85 1.61 5.09
N ASP A 231 -11.75 0.67 5.35
CA ASP A 231 -11.78 -0.04 6.63
C ASP A 231 -10.46 -0.75 6.89
N ARG A 232 -10.00 -1.54 5.93
CA ARG A 232 -8.72 -2.24 6.02
C ARG A 232 -7.51 -1.30 5.97
N ALA A 233 -7.55 -0.33 5.08
CA ALA A 233 -6.40 0.56 4.86
C ALA A 233 -6.22 1.56 6.00
N LEU A 234 -7.29 1.95 6.67
CA LEU A 234 -7.28 3.04 7.62
C LEU A 234 -7.96 2.71 8.97
N TYR A 235 -9.25 2.33 8.97
CA TYR A 235 -10.05 2.29 10.20
C TYR A 235 -9.66 1.18 11.17
N HIS A 236 -9.16 0.05 10.70
CA HIS A 236 -8.67 -1.02 11.58
C HIS A 236 -7.42 -0.64 12.40
N LYS A 237 -6.80 0.51 12.10
CA LYS A 237 -5.52 0.93 12.70
C LYS A 237 -5.67 1.83 13.91
N CYS A 238 -6.87 2.34 14.17
CA CYS A 238 -7.14 3.32 15.20
C CYS A 238 -8.58 3.22 15.71
N ASP A 239 -8.82 3.64 16.94
CA ASP A 239 -10.15 3.61 17.54
C ASP A 239 -10.99 4.83 17.19
N GLN A 240 -10.36 5.98 17.03
CA GLN A 240 -11.03 7.26 16.76
C GLN A 240 -10.32 8.04 15.66
N PHE A 241 -11.10 8.73 14.85
CA PHE A 241 -10.59 9.57 13.76
C PHE A 241 -11.14 10.98 13.85
N ILE A 242 -10.29 11.94 13.57
CA ILE A 242 -10.67 13.32 13.26
C ILE A 242 -10.26 13.59 11.82
N HIS A 243 -11.25 13.83 10.97
CA HIS A 243 -11.04 14.24 9.59
C HIS A 243 -11.18 15.75 9.50
N MET A 244 -10.10 16.42 9.09
CA MET A 244 -10.04 17.89 8.99
C MET A 244 -9.75 18.31 7.55
N SER A 245 -10.46 19.31 7.07
CA SER A 245 -10.10 20.05 5.86
C SER A 245 -10.85 21.36 5.79
N ALA A 246 -10.23 22.36 5.19
CA ALA A 246 -10.86 23.63 4.87
C ALA A 246 -11.86 23.53 3.69
N THR A 247 -11.87 22.41 2.94
CA THR A 247 -12.56 22.29 1.66
C THR A 247 -13.41 21.02 1.52
N ILE A 248 -13.99 20.53 2.63
CA ILE A 248 -14.95 19.41 2.54
C ILE A 248 -16.22 19.92 1.86
N CYS A 249 -16.42 19.53 0.58
CA CYS A 249 -17.56 19.91 -0.21
C CYS A 249 -18.79 19.02 0.08
N GLY A 250 -19.40 19.17 1.25
CA GLY A 250 -20.59 18.44 1.66
C GLY A 250 -20.30 17.18 2.46
N PHE A 251 -20.60 17.26 3.75
CA PHE A 251 -20.31 16.19 4.73
C PHE A 251 -20.99 14.87 4.37
N ASP A 252 -22.24 14.89 3.90
CA ASP A 252 -22.96 13.68 3.52
C ASP A 252 -22.29 12.93 2.37
N GLY A 253 -21.79 13.67 1.38
CA GLY A 253 -21.03 13.09 0.26
C GLY A 253 -19.75 12.45 0.74
N TYR A 254 -18.97 13.18 1.53
CA TYR A 254 -17.72 12.71 2.11
C TYR A 254 -17.91 11.46 2.98
N MET A 255 -18.87 11.49 3.92
CA MET A 255 -19.16 10.34 4.78
C MET A 255 -19.53 9.10 3.96
N ARG A 256 -20.35 9.27 2.92
CA ARG A 256 -20.73 8.17 2.02
C ARG A 256 -19.51 7.58 1.29
N THR A 257 -18.66 8.44 0.73
CA THR A 257 -17.44 8.02 0.01
C THR A 257 -16.49 7.27 0.94
N MET A 258 -16.39 7.72 2.20
CA MET A 258 -15.53 7.14 3.22
C MET A 258 -16.18 6.01 4.02
N GLY A 259 -17.42 5.60 3.72
CA GLY A 259 -18.12 4.56 4.44
C GLY A 259 -18.40 4.87 5.91
N ILE A 260 -18.51 6.13 6.27
CA ILE A 260 -18.78 6.57 7.64
C ILE A 260 -20.30 6.55 7.89
N ASP A 261 -20.76 5.79 8.89
CA ASP A 261 -22.16 5.87 9.32
C ASP A 261 -22.38 7.22 10.04
N PRO A 262 -23.37 8.02 9.60
CA PRO A 262 -23.68 9.29 10.28
C PRO A 262 -23.97 9.19 11.77
N LYS A 263 -24.37 8.00 12.26
CA LYS A 263 -24.61 7.76 13.69
C LYS A 263 -23.31 7.72 14.51
N ASP A 264 -22.21 7.34 13.85
CA ASP A 264 -20.89 7.20 14.46
C ASP A 264 -20.02 8.47 14.27
N ALA A 265 -20.59 9.51 13.63
CA ALA A 265 -19.90 10.74 13.31
C ALA A 265 -20.49 11.96 14.01
N ALA A 266 -19.61 12.87 14.42
CA ALA A 266 -19.98 14.24 14.82
C ALA A 266 -19.36 15.24 13.84
N ILE A 267 -20.16 16.16 13.35
CA ILE A 267 -19.71 17.21 12.42
C ILE A 267 -19.49 18.49 13.22
N LEU A 268 -18.30 19.05 13.11
CA LEU A 268 -17.93 20.34 13.67
C LEU A 268 -17.57 21.28 12.52
N ASP A 269 -18.41 22.26 12.28
CA ASP A 269 -18.12 23.33 11.33
C ASP A 269 -17.47 24.49 12.11
N ALA A 270 -16.19 24.71 11.82
CA ALA A 270 -15.44 25.79 12.44
C ALA A 270 -15.58 27.07 11.60
N PRO A 271 -15.93 28.21 12.21
CA PRO A 271 -16.10 29.47 11.50
C PRO A 271 -14.80 30.01 10.90
#